data_d3b9341d71ac4d7a8a76c7068642f1f3
#
_entry.id   d3b9341d71ac4d7a8a76c7068642f1f3
#
_cell.length_a   1.000
_cell.length_b   1.000
_cell.length_c   1.000
_cell.angle_alpha   90.00
_cell.angle_beta   90.00
_cell.angle_gamma   90.00
#
_symmetry.space_group_name_H-M   'P 1'
#
loop_
_entity.id
_entity.type
_entity.pdbx_description
1 polymer ?
#
loop_
_entity_poly.entity_id
_entity_poly.type
_entity_poly.pdbx_seq_one_letter_code
_entity_poly.pdbx_strand_id
1 'polypeptide(L)'
;WDILGKKTNTPLYQLVGGKCNDQIPVYGYGMMLQKKSTSELINLFQEEAKQIKSKNFKAMKMKVGLGPTEDLKLVRAVREVVGKDFKLMVDANHAYNLNDALYVGRGLDELDIFWFEEPVAPENYDGYRELKQKINTNIAGGEAEFTKYGWNELIKNKCIDIAQPEVCGLGGITEYLKVSALAQANFIPVINHVWGSAVSIAVNLHLLTAQPDMPGGLFPSKSMLEFDTTEKNIFITDLPTESFSIIDQVNQNNGFASVSDIAGIGITPNLDFLKEFEVNE
;
A
#
# COMPACT_ATOMS: atom_id res chain seq x y z
N TRP A 1 19.73 -1.93 10.55
CA TRP A 1 19.99 -2.05 9.13
C TRP A 1 20.56 -0.77 8.51
N ASP A 2 20.05 0.41 8.86
CA ASP A 2 20.58 1.70 8.40
C ASP A 2 22.00 1.94 8.92
N ILE A 3 22.23 1.70 10.21
CA ILE A 3 23.57 1.76 10.83
C ILE A 3 24.55 0.82 10.14
N LEU A 4 24.13 -0.41 9.86
CA LEU A 4 24.97 -1.39 9.15
C LEU A 4 25.30 -0.90 7.74
N GLY A 5 24.30 -0.42 7.00
CA GLY A 5 24.47 0.13 5.67
C GLY A 5 25.46 1.30 5.64
N LYS A 6 25.29 2.27 6.54
CA LYS A 6 26.19 3.42 6.69
C LYS A 6 27.60 2.98 7.05
N LYS A 7 27.76 2.02 7.97
CA LYS A 7 29.07 1.50 8.38
C LYS A 7 29.81 0.78 7.25
N THR A 8 29.09 0.07 6.38
CA THR A 8 29.64 -0.70 5.26
C THR A 8 29.62 0.07 3.93
N ASN A 9 29.14 1.32 3.95
CA ASN A 9 28.90 2.13 2.76
C ASN A 9 28.05 1.40 1.70
N THR A 10 26.97 0.79 2.13
CA THR A 10 26.10 -0.08 1.30
C THR A 10 24.65 0.34 1.45
N PRO A 11 23.89 0.54 0.36
CA PRO A 11 22.44 0.82 0.44
C PRO A 11 21.67 -0.39 0.99
N LEU A 12 20.55 -0.12 1.67
CA LEU A 12 19.74 -1.16 2.32
C LEU A 12 19.34 -2.28 1.36
N TYR A 13 18.91 -1.97 0.14
CA TYR A 13 18.48 -3.00 -0.82
C TYR A 13 19.58 -4.03 -1.12
N GLN A 14 20.85 -3.61 -1.14
CA GLN A 14 21.97 -4.54 -1.34
C GLN A 14 22.19 -5.45 -0.13
N LEU A 15 21.98 -4.95 1.09
CA LEU A 15 22.11 -5.75 2.31
C LEU A 15 21.04 -6.83 2.42
N VAL A 16 19.87 -6.61 1.84
CA VAL A 16 18.72 -7.52 1.97
C VAL A 16 18.51 -8.44 0.76
N GLY A 17 19.42 -8.45 -0.21
CA GLY A 17 19.35 -9.41 -1.32
C GLY A 17 19.81 -8.89 -2.68
N GLY A 18 19.99 -7.58 -2.82
CA GLY A 18 20.36 -6.95 -4.10
C GLY A 18 19.16 -6.41 -4.87
N LYS A 19 19.44 -5.77 -6.00
CA LYS A 19 18.43 -5.11 -6.83
C LYS A 19 17.75 -6.12 -7.77
N CYS A 20 16.48 -6.38 -7.56
CA CYS A 20 15.61 -7.16 -8.46
C CYS A 20 14.83 -6.26 -9.42
N ASN A 21 14.48 -5.04 -8.99
CA ASN A 21 13.70 -4.07 -9.76
C ASN A 21 14.41 -2.72 -9.77
N ASP A 22 14.61 -2.13 -10.98
CA ASP A 22 15.21 -0.80 -11.11
C ASP A 22 14.22 0.32 -10.81
N GLN A 23 12.95 0.07 -11.08
CA GLN A 23 11.86 1.04 -10.92
C GLN A 23 10.64 0.33 -10.33
N ILE A 24 10.03 0.97 -9.33
CA ILE A 24 8.85 0.49 -8.64
C ILE A 24 7.65 1.33 -9.07
N PRO A 25 6.58 0.72 -9.63
CA PRO A 25 5.36 1.45 -9.91
C PRO A 25 4.74 1.98 -8.63
N VAL A 26 4.19 3.19 -8.67
CA VAL A 26 3.59 3.84 -7.50
C VAL A 26 2.09 3.95 -7.68
N TYR A 27 1.32 3.61 -6.63
CA TYR A 27 -0.08 3.94 -6.59
C TYR A 27 -0.34 5.05 -5.57
N GLY A 28 -1.26 5.95 -5.93
CA GLY A 28 -1.69 7.00 -5.02
C GLY A 28 -2.88 6.53 -4.19
N TYR A 29 -2.89 6.85 -2.89
CA TYR A 29 -4.11 6.76 -2.14
C TYR A 29 -4.56 8.13 -1.63
N GLY A 30 -5.87 8.27 -1.48
CA GLY A 30 -6.57 9.46 -1.03
C GLY A 30 -8.04 9.13 -0.87
N MET A 31 -8.91 10.06 -1.21
CA MET A 31 -10.36 9.81 -1.18
C MET A 31 -10.82 9.30 0.20
N MET A 32 -10.37 10.03 1.24
CA MET A 32 -10.68 9.70 2.64
C MET A 32 -12.14 10.01 2.95
N LEU A 33 -12.82 9.10 3.64
CA LEU A 33 -14.20 9.31 4.07
C LEU A 33 -14.29 10.50 5.02
N GLN A 34 -15.27 11.36 4.78
CA GLN A 34 -15.57 12.55 5.57
C GLN A 34 -17.04 12.57 5.97
N LYS A 35 -17.40 13.35 6.99
CA LYS A 35 -18.79 13.55 7.39
C LYS A 35 -19.52 14.47 6.40
N LYS A 36 -19.82 13.93 5.22
CA LYS A 36 -20.51 14.59 4.11
C LYS A 36 -21.59 13.65 3.54
N SER A 37 -22.51 14.20 2.76
CA SER A 37 -23.44 13.39 1.99
C SER A 37 -22.72 12.57 0.91
N THR A 38 -23.31 11.48 0.49
CA THR A 38 -22.76 10.63 -0.59
C THR A 38 -22.53 11.44 -1.88
N SER A 39 -23.43 12.37 -2.22
CA SER A 39 -23.28 13.22 -3.41
C SER A 39 -22.08 14.18 -3.32
N GLU A 40 -21.83 14.73 -2.15
CA GLU A 40 -20.65 15.57 -1.91
C GLU A 40 -19.35 14.75 -1.97
N LEU A 41 -19.37 13.54 -1.40
CA LEU A 41 -18.21 12.61 -1.47
C LEU A 41 -17.96 12.14 -2.90
N ILE A 42 -18.98 11.87 -3.69
CA ILE A 42 -18.83 11.54 -5.12
C ILE A 42 -18.06 12.65 -5.84
N ASN A 43 -18.49 13.89 -5.70
CA ASN A 43 -17.83 15.02 -6.35
C ASN A 43 -16.38 15.18 -5.90
N LEU A 44 -16.13 15.07 -4.59
CA LEU A 44 -14.78 15.14 -4.01
C LEU A 44 -13.88 14.03 -4.55
N PHE A 45 -14.34 12.77 -4.50
CA PHE A 45 -13.56 11.61 -4.92
C PHE A 45 -13.29 11.61 -6.43
N GLN A 46 -14.24 12.06 -7.24
CA GLN A 46 -14.02 12.22 -8.67
C GLN A 46 -12.94 13.27 -8.97
N GLU A 47 -12.90 14.36 -8.22
CA GLU A 47 -11.89 15.39 -8.40
C GLU A 47 -10.50 14.91 -7.95
N GLU A 48 -10.40 14.29 -6.78
CA GLU A 48 -9.15 13.69 -6.30
C GLU A 48 -8.64 12.61 -7.28
N ALA A 49 -9.52 11.76 -7.80
CA ALA A 49 -9.15 10.74 -8.78
C ALA A 49 -8.59 11.34 -10.08
N LYS A 50 -9.16 12.46 -10.56
CA LYS A 50 -8.60 13.19 -11.71
C LYS A 50 -7.20 13.72 -11.41
N GLN A 51 -7.00 14.29 -10.22
CA GLN A 51 -5.71 14.83 -9.79
C GLN A 51 -4.65 13.73 -9.68
N ILE A 52 -4.96 12.58 -9.06
CA ILE A 52 -4.06 11.43 -8.96
C ILE A 52 -3.69 10.94 -10.37
N LYS A 53 -4.67 10.77 -11.25
CA LYS A 53 -4.45 10.33 -12.62
C LYS A 53 -3.57 11.33 -13.42
N SER A 54 -3.78 12.64 -13.23
CA SER A 54 -3.00 13.70 -13.90
C SER A 54 -1.53 13.72 -13.48
N LYS A 55 -1.21 13.21 -12.29
CA LYS A 55 0.16 13.07 -11.75
C LYS A 55 0.85 11.78 -12.19
N ASN A 56 0.35 11.09 -13.21
CA ASN A 56 0.92 9.87 -13.79
C ASN A 56 0.95 8.62 -12.88
N PHE A 57 0.28 8.61 -11.75
CA PHE A 57 0.16 7.38 -10.95
C PHE A 57 -0.40 6.22 -11.79
N LYS A 58 0.09 5.00 -11.55
CA LYS A 58 -0.31 3.80 -12.32
C LYS A 58 -1.55 3.11 -11.78
N ALA A 59 -1.91 3.41 -10.55
CA ALA A 59 -3.06 2.87 -9.86
C ALA A 59 -3.49 3.85 -8.77
N MET A 60 -4.67 3.64 -8.20
CA MET A 60 -5.12 4.41 -7.03
C MET A 60 -5.98 3.56 -6.11
N LYS A 61 -5.95 3.89 -4.82
CA LYS A 61 -6.75 3.28 -3.78
C LYS A 61 -7.68 4.33 -3.16
N MET A 62 -8.96 3.98 -2.97
CA MET A 62 -9.95 4.82 -2.33
C MET A 62 -10.52 4.15 -1.08
N LYS A 63 -10.97 4.93 -0.11
CA LYS A 63 -11.62 4.41 1.09
C LYS A 63 -13.11 4.16 0.85
N VAL A 64 -13.61 3.06 1.45
CA VAL A 64 -15.02 2.68 1.53
C VAL A 64 -15.36 2.36 2.98
N GLY A 65 -16.65 2.29 3.35
CA GLY A 65 -17.08 2.00 4.72
C GLY A 65 -18.21 2.89 5.23
N LEU A 66 -18.93 3.58 4.34
CA LEU A 66 -20.17 4.30 4.66
C LEU A 66 -21.36 3.35 4.81
N GLY A 67 -21.29 2.25 4.10
CA GLY A 67 -22.33 1.26 3.98
C GLY A 67 -22.45 0.75 2.54
N PRO A 68 -22.89 -0.52 2.36
CA PRO A 68 -22.75 -1.25 1.11
C PRO A 68 -23.27 -0.54 -0.14
N THR A 69 -24.45 0.07 -0.04
CA THR A 69 -25.10 0.74 -1.19
C THR A 69 -24.39 2.05 -1.55
N GLU A 70 -23.99 2.84 -0.55
CA GLU A 70 -23.37 4.15 -0.75
C GLU A 70 -21.94 3.98 -1.27
N ASP A 71 -21.21 2.99 -0.76
CA ASP A 71 -19.86 2.68 -1.19
C ASP A 71 -19.82 2.26 -2.66
N LEU A 72 -20.74 1.42 -3.10
CA LEU A 72 -20.82 1.04 -4.52
C LEU A 72 -21.14 2.22 -5.44
N LYS A 73 -21.89 3.24 -4.97
CA LYS A 73 -22.10 4.48 -5.73
C LYS A 73 -20.80 5.27 -5.87
N LEU A 74 -20.02 5.39 -4.76
CA LEU A 74 -18.73 6.07 -4.76
C LEU A 74 -17.74 5.37 -5.71
N VAL A 75 -17.60 4.05 -5.58
CA VAL A 75 -16.67 3.27 -6.41
C VAL A 75 -17.03 3.37 -7.89
N ARG A 76 -18.31 3.29 -8.23
CA ARG A 76 -18.79 3.45 -9.61
C ARG A 76 -18.45 4.83 -10.17
N ALA A 77 -18.70 5.88 -9.40
CA ALA A 77 -18.42 7.24 -9.81
C ALA A 77 -16.91 7.49 -10.05
N VAL A 78 -16.04 6.92 -9.22
CA VAL A 78 -14.57 6.99 -9.43
C VAL A 78 -14.17 6.16 -10.64
N ARG A 79 -14.70 4.95 -10.81
CA ARG A 79 -14.44 4.08 -11.96
C ARG A 79 -14.80 4.76 -13.30
N GLU A 80 -15.90 5.51 -13.35
CA GLU A 80 -16.30 6.29 -14.53
C GLU A 80 -15.26 7.34 -14.92
N VAL A 81 -14.65 8.01 -13.92
CA VAL A 81 -13.61 9.03 -14.13
C VAL A 81 -12.27 8.43 -14.59
N VAL A 82 -11.85 7.35 -13.95
CA VAL A 82 -10.52 6.77 -14.24
C VAL A 82 -10.52 5.90 -15.47
N GLY A 83 -11.67 5.37 -15.88
CA GLY A 83 -11.83 4.46 -17.01
C GLY A 83 -11.55 2.99 -16.62
N LYS A 84 -11.98 2.07 -17.47
CA LYS A 84 -11.96 0.62 -17.20
C LYS A 84 -10.56 0.02 -17.06
N ASP A 85 -9.58 0.56 -17.79
CA ASP A 85 -8.23 -0.02 -17.86
C ASP A 85 -7.31 0.48 -16.73
N PHE A 86 -7.78 1.41 -15.89
CA PHE A 86 -7.02 1.94 -14.77
C PHE A 86 -7.16 1.05 -13.54
N LYS A 87 -6.04 0.68 -12.90
CA LYS A 87 -6.07 -0.10 -11.66
C LYS A 87 -6.66 0.72 -10.52
N LEU A 88 -7.89 0.38 -10.12
CA LEU A 88 -8.58 0.96 -8.98
C LEU A 88 -8.70 -0.07 -7.88
N MET A 89 -8.36 0.32 -6.67
CA MET A 89 -8.44 -0.48 -5.46
C MET A 89 -9.35 0.18 -4.45
N VAL A 90 -9.93 -0.63 -3.57
CA VAL A 90 -10.75 -0.13 -2.45
C VAL A 90 -10.24 -0.70 -1.13
N ASP A 91 -10.34 0.11 -0.07
CA ASP A 91 -9.93 -0.23 1.27
C ASP A 91 -11.08 0.09 2.25
N ALA A 92 -11.53 -0.93 2.95
CA ALA A 92 -12.65 -0.84 3.88
C ALA A 92 -12.21 -0.63 5.35
N ASN A 93 -10.94 -0.80 5.68
CA ASN A 93 -10.46 -0.74 7.07
C ASN A 93 -11.43 -1.43 8.04
N HIS A 94 -11.74 -2.70 7.76
CA HIS A 94 -12.62 -3.59 8.55
C HIS A 94 -14.10 -3.15 8.70
N ALA A 95 -14.60 -2.25 7.85
CA ALA A 95 -15.91 -1.59 8.04
C ALA A 95 -17.12 -2.52 7.95
N TYR A 96 -17.00 -3.73 7.38
CA TYR A 96 -18.15 -4.57 7.10
C TYR A 96 -18.23 -5.82 7.98
N ASN A 97 -19.46 -6.27 8.20
CA ASN A 97 -19.73 -7.68 8.52
C ASN A 97 -19.63 -8.51 7.23
N LEU A 98 -19.62 -9.84 7.39
CA LEU A 98 -19.45 -10.75 6.23
C LEU A 98 -20.52 -10.58 5.15
N ASN A 99 -21.78 -10.38 5.53
CA ASN A 99 -22.88 -10.26 4.54
C ASN A 99 -22.75 -8.97 3.72
N ASP A 100 -22.41 -7.86 4.38
CA ASP A 100 -22.18 -6.58 3.72
C ASP A 100 -20.94 -6.63 2.84
N ALA A 101 -19.86 -7.26 3.31
CA ALA A 101 -18.65 -7.46 2.53
C ALA A 101 -18.90 -8.31 1.27
N LEU A 102 -19.72 -9.36 1.36
CA LEU A 102 -20.11 -10.16 0.20
C LEU A 102 -20.96 -9.37 -0.80
N TYR A 103 -21.86 -8.53 -0.30
CA TYR A 103 -22.67 -7.66 -1.17
C TYR A 103 -21.79 -6.65 -1.92
N VAL A 104 -20.91 -5.98 -1.19
CA VAL A 104 -19.95 -5.01 -1.78
C VAL A 104 -19.03 -5.74 -2.75
N GLY A 105 -18.41 -6.85 -2.35
CA GLY A 105 -17.47 -7.61 -3.16
C GLY A 105 -18.02 -8.03 -4.52
N ARG A 106 -19.29 -8.46 -4.59
CA ARG A 106 -19.96 -8.76 -5.87
C ARG A 106 -20.12 -7.51 -6.75
N GLY A 107 -20.42 -6.36 -6.16
CA GLY A 107 -20.46 -5.10 -6.89
C GLY A 107 -19.08 -4.64 -7.37
N LEU A 108 -18.02 -4.95 -6.61
CA LEU A 108 -16.63 -4.70 -7.01
C LEU A 108 -16.20 -5.59 -8.18
N ASP A 109 -16.66 -6.83 -8.23
CA ASP A 109 -16.45 -7.74 -9.38
C ASP A 109 -16.99 -7.13 -10.69
N GLU A 110 -18.21 -6.54 -10.65
CA GLU A 110 -18.81 -5.87 -11.80
C GLU A 110 -18.05 -4.62 -12.25
N LEU A 111 -17.32 -3.99 -11.33
CA LEU A 111 -16.55 -2.76 -11.56
C LEU A 111 -15.07 -3.02 -11.86
N ASP A 112 -14.66 -4.28 -12.00
CA ASP A 112 -13.26 -4.68 -12.27
C ASP A 112 -12.26 -4.02 -11.29
N ILE A 113 -12.54 -4.15 -9.99
CA ILE A 113 -11.69 -3.64 -8.92
C ILE A 113 -10.52 -4.58 -8.70
N PHE A 114 -9.31 -4.04 -8.63
CA PHE A 114 -8.09 -4.83 -8.58
C PHE A 114 -7.91 -5.57 -7.25
N TRP A 115 -8.22 -4.91 -6.11
CA TRP A 115 -8.35 -5.57 -4.81
C TRP A 115 -9.39 -4.89 -3.90
N PHE A 116 -9.88 -5.70 -2.96
CA PHE A 116 -10.70 -5.30 -1.83
C PHE A 116 -9.89 -5.51 -0.55
N GLU A 117 -9.40 -4.41 0.04
CA GLU A 117 -8.52 -4.40 1.21
C GLU A 117 -9.36 -4.40 2.49
N GLU A 118 -8.96 -5.25 3.44
CA GLU A 118 -9.53 -5.39 4.79
C GLU A 118 -11.07 -5.30 4.85
N PRO A 119 -11.80 -6.16 4.11
CA PRO A 119 -13.27 -6.09 4.05
C PRO A 119 -13.95 -6.32 5.41
N VAL A 120 -13.39 -7.20 6.24
CA VAL A 120 -13.91 -7.58 7.56
C VAL A 120 -12.80 -7.48 8.61
N ALA A 121 -13.16 -7.58 9.91
CA ALA A 121 -12.19 -7.51 11.00
C ALA A 121 -11.00 -8.48 10.77
N PRO A 122 -9.75 -8.07 11.04
CA PRO A 122 -8.54 -8.86 10.75
C PRO A 122 -8.55 -10.24 11.41
N GLU A 123 -9.18 -10.39 12.56
CA GLU A 123 -9.30 -11.65 13.28
C GLU A 123 -10.33 -12.60 12.67
N ASN A 124 -11.17 -12.14 11.74
CA ASN A 124 -12.24 -12.93 11.13
C ASN A 124 -11.72 -13.76 9.95
N TYR A 125 -10.81 -14.70 10.20
CA TYR A 125 -10.22 -15.56 9.16
C TYR A 125 -11.26 -16.39 8.40
N ASP A 126 -12.33 -16.79 9.05
CA ASP A 126 -13.43 -17.52 8.39
C ASP A 126 -14.15 -16.62 7.37
N GLY A 127 -14.40 -15.37 7.73
CA GLY A 127 -14.97 -14.36 6.84
C GLY A 127 -14.11 -14.09 5.62
N TYR A 128 -12.80 -13.93 5.81
CA TYR A 128 -11.85 -13.78 4.70
C TYR A 128 -11.87 -14.98 3.75
N ARG A 129 -11.85 -16.21 4.27
CA ARG A 129 -11.92 -17.43 3.46
C ARG A 129 -13.22 -17.53 2.68
N GLU A 130 -14.33 -17.16 3.30
CA GLU A 130 -15.64 -17.22 2.64
C GLU A 130 -15.72 -16.17 1.53
N LEU A 131 -15.24 -14.96 1.74
CA LEU A 131 -15.13 -13.92 0.73
C LEU A 131 -14.34 -14.41 -0.49
N LYS A 132 -13.13 -14.91 -0.29
CA LYS A 132 -12.28 -15.45 -1.38
C LYS A 132 -12.94 -16.56 -2.20
N GLN A 133 -13.88 -17.29 -1.64
CA GLN A 133 -14.61 -18.36 -2.37
C GLN A 133 -15.80 -17.83 -3.16
N LYS A 134 -16.29 -16.63 -2.86
CA LYS A 134 -17.56 -16.12 -3.36
C LYS A 134 -17.48 -14.87 -4.22
N ILE A 135 -16.31 -14.21 -4.26
CA ILE A 135 -16.05 -13.06 -5.12
C ILE A 135 -14.78 -13.29 -5.94
N ASN A 136 -14.65 -12.56 -7.07
CA ASN A 136 -13.49 -12.65 -7.95
C ASN A 136 -12.45 -11.58 -7.68
N THR A 137 -12.86 -10.45 -7.07
CA THR A 137 -11.97 -9.37 -6.66
C THR A 137 -10.96 -9.90 -5.64
N ASN A 138 -9.66 -9.66 -5.87
CA ASN A 138 -8.61 -10.11 -4.96
C ASN A 138 -8.84 -9.54 -3.56
N ILE A 139 -8.66 -10.34 -2.54
CA ILE A 139 -8.65 -9.90 -1.15
C ILE A 139 -7.23 -9.53 -0.76
N ALA A 140 -7.02 -8.27 -0.35
CA ALA A 140 -5.77 -7.78 0.18
C ALA A 140 -5.88 -7.51 1.69
N GLY A 141 -4.77 -7.62 2.41
CA GLY A 141 -4.75 -7.32 3.84
C GLY A 141 -3.47 -7.77 4.52
N GLY A 142 -3.42 -7.50 5.82
CA GLY A 142 -2.30 -7.87 6.68
C GLY A 142 -1.57 -6.69 7.30
N GLU A 143 -2.01 -5.45 7.11
CA GLU A 143 -1.42 -4.28 7.77
C GLU A 143 -1.49 -4.37 9.30
N ALA A 144 -2.55 -5.00 9.81
CA ALA A 144 -2.76 -5.23 11.24
C ALA A 144 -2.04 -6.47 11.80
N GLU A 145 -1.34 -7.27 10.96
CA GLU A 145 -0.68 -8.49 11.40
C GLU A 145 0.74 -8.22 11.93
N PHE A 146 1.04 -8.85 13.06
CA PHE A 146 2.35 -8.74 13.70
C PHE A 146 3.14 -10.03 13.57
N THR A 147 4.43 -9.89 13.32
CA THR A 147 5.42 -10.96 13.26
C THR A 147 5.07 -12.07 12.26
N LYS A 148 6.06 -12.91 11.93
CA LYS A 148 5.84 -14.09 11.09
C LYS A 148 4.80 -15.08 11.64
N TYR A 149 4.47 -15.02 12.93
CA TYR A 149 3.52 -15.96 13.54
C TYR A 149 2.08 -15.65 13.16
N GLY A 150 1.64 -14.37 13.27
CA GLY A 150 0.34 -13.93 12.79
C GLY A 150 0.23 -14.09 11.28
N TRP A 151 1.26 -13.70 10.56
CA TRP A 151 1.36 -13.88 9.10
C TRP A 151 1.25 -15.35 8.66
N ASN A 152 1.85 -16.28 9.40
CA ASN A 152 1.69 -17.71 9.13
C ASN A 152 0.23 -18.17 9.26
N GLU A 153 -0.49 -17.69 10.26
CA GLU A 153 -1.90 -18.03 10.44
C GLU A 153 -2.77 -17.42 9.33
N LEU A 154 -2.54 -16.17 8.95
CA LEU A 154 -3.25 -15.50 7.85
C LEU A 154 -3.08 -16.27 6.52
N ILE A 155 -1.85 -16.64 6.19
CA ILE A 155 -1.50 -17.38 4.98
C ILE A 155 -2.03 -18.82 5.02
N LYS A 156 -1.80 -19.55 6.12
CA LYS A 156 -2.25 -20.94 6.31
C LYS A 156 -3.77 -21.06 6.20
N ASN A 157 -4.49 -20.09 6.71
CA ASN A 157 -5.94 -20.03 6.61
C ASN A 157 -6.44 -19.54 5.23
N LYS A 158 -5.55 -19.22 4.29
CA LYS A 158 -5.87 -18.75 2.92
C LYS A 158 -6.77 -17.52 2.90
N CYS A 159 -6.50 -16.58 3.81
CA CYS A 159 -7.33 -15.40 3.99
C CYS A 159 -7.18 -14.36 2.88
N ILE A 160 -6.00 -14.25 2.27
CA ILE A 160 -5.65 -13.18 1.34
C ILE A 160 -5.12 -13.70 0.00
N ASP A 161 -5.25 -12.88 -1.04
CA ASP A 161 -4.64 -13.05 -2.36
C ASP A 161 -3.42 -12.16 -2.52
N ILE A 162 -3.37 -11.03 -1.79
CA ILE A 162 -2.27 -10.07 -1.80
C ILE A 162 -1.89 -9.78 -0.35
N ALA A 163 -0.62 -9.97 -0.04
CA ALA A 163 -0.06 -9.68 1.29
C ALA A 163 0.37 -8.21 1.40
N GLN A 164 -0.11 -7.52 2.44
CA GLN A 164 0.18 -6.10 2.67
C GLN A 164 0.88 -5.88 4.02
N PRO A 165 2.13 -6.37 4.20
CA PRO A 165 2.85 -6.17 5.45
C PRO A 165 3.18 -4.70 5.69
N GLU A 166 2.89 -4.20 6.90
CA GLU A 166 3.34 -2.90 7.38
C GLU A 166 4.70 -3.06 8.08
N VAL A 167 5.76 -2.61 7.42
CA VAL A 167 7.14 -2.84 7.90
C VAL A 167 7.40 -2.23 9.26
N CYS A 168 6.80 -1.06 9.54
CA CYS A 168 6.97 -0.37 10.83
C CYS A 168 6.21 -1.07 11.96
N GLY A 169 5.08 -1.73 11.67
CA GLY A 169 4.23 -2.42 12.64
C GLY A 169 4.66 -3.85 12.92
N LEU A 170 4.95 -4.65 11.89
CA LEU A 170 5.13 -6.10 12.00
C LEU A 170 6.40 -6.57 12.74
N GLY A 171 7.33 -5.67 13.04
CA GLY A 171 8.60 -5.99 13.73
C GLY A 171 9.85 -5.56 12.96
N GLY A 172 9.69 -4.64 12.00
CA GLY A 172 10.78 -4.04 11.22
C GLY A 172 11.32 -4.93 10.09
N ILE A 173 12.40 -4.48 9.48
CA ILE A 173 12.99 -5.08 8.27
C ILE A 173 13.33 -6.57 8.47
N THR A 174 13.90 -6.94 9.62
CA THR A 174 14.30 -8.32 9.89
C THR A 174 13.11 -9.29 9.91
N GLU A 175 11.97 -8.85 10.43
CA GLU A 175 10.76 -9.68 10.43
C GLU A 175 10.06 -9.64 9.07
N TYR A 176 10.06 -8.48 8.40
CA TYR A 176 9.56 -8.34 7.03
C TYR A 176 10.18 -9.36 6.06
N LEU A 177 11.50 -9.56 6.09
CA LEU A 177 12.18 -10.51 5.21
C LEU A 177 11.66 -11.96 5.40
N LYS A 178 11.31 -12.32 6.63
CA LYS A 178 10.72 -13.64 6.93
C LYS A 178 9.28 -13.74 6.42
N VAL A 179 8.50 -12.68 6.62
CA VAL A 179 7.10 -12.60 6.14
C VAL A 179 7.05 -12.63 4.62
N SER A 180 7.91 -11.84 3.95
CA SER A 180 8.02 -11.84 2.48
C SER A 180 8.40 -13.23 1.94
N ALA A 181 9.39 -13.89 2.55
CA ALA A 181 9.78 -15.24 2.17
C ALA A 181 8.64 -16.27 2.38
N LEU A 182 7.88 -16.12 3.46
CA LEU A 182 6.72 -16.97 3.75
C LEU A 182 5.60 -16.77 2.71
N ALA A 183 5.28 -15.52 2.36
CA ALA A 183 4.30 -15.20 1.31
C ALA A 183 4.73 -15.76 -0.05
N GLN A 184 5.99 -15.56 -0.44
CA GLN A 184 6.56 -16.08 -1.69
C GLN A 184 6.49 -17.60 -1.75
N ALA A 185 6.82 -18.32 -0.67
CA ALA A 185 6.75 -19.78 -0.59
C ALA A 185 5.30 -20.30 -0.75
N ASN A 186 4.30 -19.46 -0.51
CA ASN A 186 2.89 -19.75 -0.70
C ASN A 186 2.28 -19.11 -1.96
N PHE A 187 3.11 -18.57 -2.86
CA PHE A 187 2.70 -17.95 -4.12
C PHE A 187 1.78 -16.73 -3.94
N ILE A 188 1.92 -16.01 -2.84
CA ILE A 188 1.16 -14.80 -2.55
C ILE A 188 2.04 -13.58 -2.87
N PRO A 189 1.62 -12.70 -3.80
CA PRO A 189 2.33 -11.46 -4.08
C PRO A 189 2.31 -10.53 -2.86
N VAL A 190 3.42 -9.80 -2.68
CA VAL A 190 3.56 -8.86 -1.56
C VAL A 190 3.55 -7.43 -2.12
N ILE A 191 2.62 -6.63 -1.66
CA ILE A 191 2.50 -5.19 -1.95
C ILE A 191 2.34 -4.50 -0.60
N ASN A 192 3.40 -3.86 -0.13
CA ASN A 192 3.44 -3.36 1.24
C ASN A 192 2.39 -2.29 1.51
N HIS A 193 1.77 -2.35 2.69
CA HIS A 193 1.10 -1.18 3.27
C HIS A 193 2.15 -0.14 3.65
N VAL A 194 1.95 1.12 3.30
CA VAL A 194 2.89 2.21 3.59
C VAL A 194 2.13 3.45 4.02
N TRP A 195 1.97 3.61 5.33
CA TRP A 195 1.41 4.83 5.89
C TRP A 195 2.34 5.36 7.00
N GLY A 196 2.96 6.51 6.76
CA GLY A 196 3.90 7.04 7.73
C GLY A 196 4.78 8.17 7.20
N SER A 197 6.00 8.22 7.67
CA SER A 197 6.97 9.26 7.34
C SER A 197 7.82 8.91 6.10
N ALA A 198 8.66 9.85 5.68
CA ALA A 198 9.68 9.62 4.66
C ALA A 198 10.59 8.43 4.96
N VAL A 199 10.84 8.13 6.26
CA VAL A 199 11.61 6.96 6.68
C VAL A 199 10.90 5.66 6.28
N SER A 200 9.58 5.55 6.54
CA SER A 200 8.79 4.39 6.13
C SER A 200 8.82 4.22 4.61
N ILE A 201 8.57 5.30 3.86
CA ILE A 201 8.56 5.27 2.38
C ILE A 201 9.93 4.84 1.83
N ALA A 202 11.04 5.40 2.34
CA ALA A 202 12.38 5.05 1.89
C ALA A 202 12.70 3.58 2.17
N VAL A 203 12.41 3.07 3.37
CA VAL A 203 12.59 1.66 3.72
C VAL A 203 11.79 0.76 2.79
N ASN A 204 10.51 1.07 2.58
CA ASN A 204 9.66 0.27 1.69
C ASN A 204 10.15 0.29 0.25
N LEU A 205 10.64 1.43 -0.26
CA LEU A 205 11.20 1.51 -1.60
C LEU A 205 12.43 0.60 -1.76
N HIS A 206 13.34 0.56 -0.77
CA HIS A 206 14.47 -0.38 -0.74
C HIS A 206 14.02 -1.84 -0.73
N LEU A 207 13.02 -2.18 0.09
CA LEU A 207 12.53 -3.56 0.21
C LEU A 207 11.84 -4.03 -1.07
N LEU A 208 11.01 -3.20 -1.69
CA LEU A 208 10.37 -3.49 -2.97
C LEU A 208 11.40 -3.59 -4.12
N THR A 209 12.45 -2.79 -4.08
CA THR A 209 13.58 -2.88 -5.04
C THR A 209 14.28 -4.23 -4.95
N ALA A 210 14.44 -4.79 -3.74
CA ALA A 210 15.09 -6.08 -3.52
C ALA A 210 14.13 -7.28 -3.68
N GLN A 211 12.83 -7.05 -3.81
CA GLN A 211 11.84 -8.11 -3.90
C GLN A 211 11.72 -8.61 -5.35
N PRO A 212 11.84 -9.94 -5.61
CA PRO A 212 11.62 -10.49 -6.93
C PRO A 212 10.13 -10.42 -7.33
N ASP A 213 9.88 -10.24 -8.62
CA ASP A 213 8.53 -10.31 -9.19
C ASP A 213 7.94 -11.72 -9.04
N MET A 214 6.66 -11.81 -8.72
CA MET A 214 5.95 -13.07 -8.54
C MET A 214 4.55 -13.06 -9.17
N PRO A 215 4.12 -14.20 -9.73
CA PRO A 215 4.96 -15.31 -10.20
C PRO A 215 5.86 -14.89 -11.38
N GLY A 216 6.95 -15.58 -11.57
CA GLY A 216 7.83 -15.36 -12.73
C GLY A 216 7.11 -15.73 -14.02
N GLY A 217 6.85 -14.74 -14.85
CA GLY A 217 6.26 -14.88 -16.17
C GLY A 217 6.84 -13.84 -17.11
N LEU A 218 6.46 -13.88 -18.38
CA LEU A 218 6.92 -12.88 -19.35
C LEU A 218 6.45 -11.45 -18.96
N PHE A 219 5.27 -11.37 -18.32
CA PHE A 219 4.70 -10.13 -17.78
C PHE A 219 4.29 -10.36 -16.32
N PRO A 220 5.24 -10.38 -15.38
CA PRO A 220 4.95 -10.64 -13.98
C PRO A 220 4.11 -9.52 -13.36
N SER A 221 3.31 -9.88 -12.37
CA SER A 221 2.67 -8.86 -11.51
C SER A 221 3.76 -8.21 -10.66
N LYS A 222 3.92 -6.89 -10.81
CA LYS A 222 4.90 -6.12 -10.05
C LYS A 222 4.32 -5.66 -8.72
N SER A 223 5.14 -5.72 -7.69
CA SER A 223 4.86 -5.00 -6.45
C SER A 223 4.80 -3.49 -6.71
N MET A 224 3.99 -2.79 -5.92
CA MET A 224 3.79 -1.35 -6.05
C MET A 224 4.10 -0.65 -4.73
N LEU A 225 4.61 0.57 -4.80
CA LEU A 225 4.76 1.44 -3.64
C LEU A 225 3.45 2.20 -3.39
N GLU A 226 2.92 2.11 -2.18
CA GLU A 226 1.83 2.96 -1.70
C GLU A 226 2.35 4.36 -1.41
N PHE A 227 1.60 5.37 -1.84
CA PHE A 227 1.96 6.76 -1.57
C PHE A 227 0.75 7.61 -1.24
N ASP A 228 0.82 8.30 -0.09
CA ASP A 228 -0.19 9.26 0.36
C ASP A 228 -0.19 10.49 -0.55
N THR A 229 -1.32 10.71 -1.25
CA THR A 229 -1.52 11.87 -2.11
C THR A 229 -2.33 12.97 -1.45
N THR A 230 -2.75 12.79 -0.20
CA THR A 230 -3.43 13.81 0.60
C THR A 230 -2.47 14.96 0.90
N GLU A 231 -3.01 16.15 1.14
CA GLU A 231 -2.16 17.34 1.27
C GLU A 231 -1.31 17.33 2.54
N LYS A 232 -0.02 17.64 2.35
CA LYS A 232 0.97 18.02 3.38
C LYS A 232 1.10 17.11 4.60
N ASN A 233 1.57 15.88 4.37
CA ASN A 233 2.19 15.15 5.46
C ASN A 233 3.62 15.70 5.68
N ILE A 234 3.79 16.57 6.68
CA ILE A 234 5.07 17.22 7.03
C ILE A 234 6.17 16.21 7.39
N PHE A 235 5.79 15.02 7.88
CA PHE A 235 6.76 13.94 8.11
C PHE A 235 7.25 13.28 6.83
N ILE A 236 6.62 13.55 5.69
CA ILE A 236 7.13 13.14 4.37
C ILE A 236 8.00 14.26 3.77
N THR A 237 7.57 15.53 3.89
CA THR A 237 8.20 16.65 3.19
C THR A 237 9.34 17.31 3.97
N ASP A 238 9.18 17.48 5.29
CA ASP A 238 10.04 18.32 6.11
C ASP A 238 10.97 17.50 7.02
N LEU A 239 10.68 16.21 7.22
CA LEU A 239 11.52 15.32 8.02
C LEU A 239 12.87 15.00 7.37
N PRO A 240 13.01 14.68 6.05
CA PRO A 240 14.32 14.43 5.47
C PRO A 240 15.11 15.74 5.26
N THR A 241 16.42 15.69 5.50
CA THR A 241 17.32 16.82 5.18
C THR A 241 17.62 16.91 3.69
N GLU A 242 17.53 15.78 2.98
CA GLU A 242 17.72 15.68 1.54
C GLU A 242 16.41 15.91 0.79
N SER A 243 16.50 16.30 -0.48
CA SER A 243 15.32 16.35 -1.36
C SER A 243 14.79 14.94 -1.59
N PHE A 244 13.69 14.60 -0.92
CA PHE A 244 13.01 13.32 -1.06
C PHE A 244 11.58 13.54 -1.53
N SER A 245 11.35 13.41 -2.84
CA SER A 245 10.03 13.62 -3.44
C SER A 245 9.63 12.45 -4.33
N ILE A 246 8.72 11.62 -3.84
CA ILE A 246 8.10 10.55 -4.63
C ILE A 246 7.22 11.14 -5.75
N ILE A 247 6.51 12.24 -5.47
CA ILE A 247 5.64 12.89 -6.48
C ILE A 247 6.46 13.36 -7.68
N ASP A 248 7.64 13.97 -7.46
CA ASP A 248 8.49 14.41 -8.55
C ASP A 248 9.01 13.23 -9.36
N GLN A 249 9.40 12.14 -8.70
CA GLN A 249 9.83 10.92 -9.37
C GLN A 249 8.69 10.32 -10.22
N VAL A 250 7.48 10.23 -9.67
CA VAL A 250 6.28 9.71 -10.36
C VAL A 250 5.98 10.56 -11.61
N ASN A 251 6.02 11.88 -11.48
CA ASN A 251 5.78 12.80 -12.61
C ASN A 251 6.86 12.68 -13.70
N GLN A 252 8.13 12.61 -13.32
CA GLN A 252 9.27 12.56 -14.25
C GLN A 252 9.44 11.17 -14.88
N ASN A 253 9.15 10.10 -14.14
CA ASN A 253 9.39 8.72 -14.54
C ASN A 253 8.12 7.97 -14.93
N ASN A 254 7.09 8.66 -15.40
CA ASN A 254 5.84 8.07 -15.89
C ASN A 254 5.21 7.07 -14.88
N GLY A 255 5.11 7.45 -13.60
CA GLY A 255 4.44 6.68 -12.55
C GLY A 255 5.33 5.70 -11.79
N PHE A 256 6.65 5.85 -11.88
CA PHE A 256 7.60 5.00 -11.20
C PHE A 256 8.50 5.80 -10.25
N ALA A 257 8.91 5.14 -9.17
CA ALA A 257 9.95 5.62 -8.26
C ALA A 257 11.15 4.67 -8.27
N SER A 258 12.32 5.20 -7.95
CA SER A 258 13.57 4.45 -7.84
C SER A 258 14.24 4.76 -6.50
N VAL A 259 14.89 3.77 -5.94
CA VAL A 259 15.71 3.94 -4.74
C VAL A 259 17.05 4.61 -5.10
N SER A 260 17.58 5.41 -4.18
CA SER A 260 18.93 5.96 -4.29
C SER A 260 19.99 4.92 -3.89
N ASP A 261 21.21 5.05 -4.45
CA ASP A 261 22.36 4.20 -4.09
C ASP A 261 23.12 4.74 -2.86
N ILE A 262 22.51 5.64 -2.09
CA ILE A 262 23.08 6.18 -0.83
C ILE A 262 23.08 5.09 0.24
N ALA A 263 24.16 5.05 1.05
CA ALA A 263 24.34 4.07 2.12
C ALA A 263 23.22 4.11 3.16
N GLY A 264 22.82 2.96 3.66
CA GLY A 264 21.67 2.80 4.56
C GLY A 264 20.35 2.97 3.83
N ILE A 265 19.39 3.68 4.43
CA ILE A 265 18.08 3.97 3.86
C ILE A 265 18.06 5.20 2.95
N GLY A 266 19.19 5.88 2.79
CA GLY A 266 19.37 6.98 1.86
C GLY A 266 18.72 8.31 2.25
N ILE A 267 18.23 8.45 3.48
CA ILE A 267 17.72 9.72 4.03
C ILE A 267 18.28 9.98 5.43
N THR A 268 18.37 11.25 5.79
CA THR A 268 18.80 11.71 7.12
C THR A 268 17.67 12.52 7.76
N PRO A 269 17.19 12.16 8.96
CA PRO A 269 16.18 12.93 9.65
C PRO A 269 16.69 14.33 10.03
N ASN A 270 15.87 15.34 9.80
CA ASN A 270 16.10 16.71 10.27
C ASN A 270 15.82 16.79 11.78
N LEU A 271 16.89 16.86 12.57
CA LEU A 271 16.77 16.85 14.02
C LEU A 271 16.17 18.15 14.56
N ASP A 272 16.33 19.28 13.86
CA ASP A 272 15.72 20.55 14.31
C ASP A 272 14.21 20.53 14.09
N PHE A 273 13.73 19.96 12.97
CA PHE A 273 12.31 19.69 12.75
C PHE A 273 11.74 18.76 13.85
N LEU A 274 12.44 17.70 14.22
CA LEU A 274 11.97 16.75 15.24
C LEU A 274 11.83 17.39 16.64
N LYS A 275 12.65 18.39 16.99
CA LYS A 275 12.57 19.10 18.28
C LYS A 275 11.22 19.80 18.48
N GLU A 276 10.52 20.18 17.39
CA GLU A 276 9.21 20.83 17.48
C GLU A 276 8.13 19.86 18.03
N PHE A 277 8.38 18.55 17.96
CA PHE A 277 7.48 17.49 18.42
C PHE A 277 7.97 16.79 19.69
N GLU A 278 9.03 17.29 20.30
CA GLU A 278 9.57 16.72 21.54
C GLU A 278 8.58 16.94 22.69
N VAL A 279 8.18 15.83 23.33
CA VAL A 279 7.30 15.86 24.49
C VAL A 279 8.18 16.00 25.72
N ASN A 280 8.10 17.14 26.39
CA ASN A 280 8.72 17.30 27.70
C ASN A 280 7.93 16.50 28.74
N GLU A 281 8.62 15.55 29.41
CA GLU A 281 8.06 14.80 30.54
C GLU A 281 7.90 15.68 31.79
#